data_b337b0f398d46f3b91b5231ff21b3929
#
_entry.id   b337b0f398d46f3b91b5231ff21b3929
#
_cell.length_a   1.000
_cell.length_b   1.000
_cell.length_c   1.000
_cell.angle_alpha   90.00
_cell.angle_beta   90.00
_cell.angle_gamma   90.00
#
_symmetry.space_group_name_H-M   'P 1'
#
loop_
_entity.id
_entity.type
_entity.pdbx_description
1 polymer ?
#
loop_
_entity_poly.entity_id
_entity_poly.type
_entity_poly.pdbx_seq_one_letter_code
_entity_poly.pdbx_strand_id
1 'polypeptide(L)'
;MKKSVIFVADSLDNAHKFQQVLSALDVEVAAGSSLQFKNLLVKHPGYDLVIYEVRGDVAAGVSAAEDMLVADGNGTMLVILSEEQLADFVPLARVRSDFVMRNASAAECTVRVRQLLWPGSEQTTASCVTVDAMTINLATYQVEVDGEPLDLTYLEYALLAFLATHPGRTYSRDALLRHVWGFDYYGGSRTVDVHVRRIRAKLGPELAQHLETVRGVGYLWN
;
A
#
# COMPACT_ATOMS: atom_id res chain seq x y z
N MET A 1 -17.24 2.36 6.41
CA MET A 1 -18.13 2.89 5.35
C MET A 1 -17.75 2.20 4.06
N LYS A 2 -18.70 1.67 3.28
CA LYS A 2 -18.41 0.98 2.02
C LYS A 2 -17.90 2.00 1.00
N LYS A 3 -16.84 1.64 0.24
CA LYS A 3 -16.29 2.53 -0.79
C LYS A 3 -17.21 2.62 -2.00
N SER A 4 -17.28 3.78 -2.63
CA SER A 4 -18.12 4.05 -3.80
C SER A 4 -17.27 4.33 -5.04
N VAL A 5 -17.60 3.67 -6.15
CA VAL A 5 -16.88 3.75 -7.42
C VAL A 5 -17.81 4.16 -8.55
N ILE A 6 -17.44 5.15 -9.32
CA ILE A 6 -18.10 5.48 -10.59
C ILE A 6 -17.31 4.79 -11.71
N PHE A 7 -17.96 3.93 -12.46
CA PHE A 7 -17.39 3.21 -13.59
C PHE A 7 -17.96 3.75 -14.91
N VAL A 8 -17.08 4.31 -15.73
CA VAL A 8 -17.42 4.89 -17.03
C VAL A 8 -16.74 4.10 -18.14
N ALA A 9 -17.53 3.36 -18.89
CA ALA A 9 -17.03 2.60 -20.05
C ALA A 9 -18.11 2.53 -21.13
N ASP A 10 -17.65 2.53 -22.38
CA ASP A 10 -18.49 2.32 -23.54
C ASP A 10 -18.25 0.93 -24.18
N SER A 11 -17.34 0.14 -23.64
CA SER A 11 -17.00 -1.22 -24.05
C SER A 11 -17.61 -2.26 -23.11
N LEU A 12 -18.31 -3.26 -23.66
CA LEU A 12 -18.90 -4.34 -22.88
C LEU A 12 -17.83 -5.25 -22.25
N ASP A 13 -16.70 -5.46 -22.94
CA ASP A 13 -15.63 -6.34 -22.45
C ASP A 13 -14.99 -5.80 -21.18
N ASN A 14 -14.72 -4.48 -21.13
CA ASN A 14 -14.22 -3.84 -19.92
C ASN A 14 -15.29 -3.78 -18.82
N ALA A 15 -16.54 -3.58 -19.17
CA ALA A 15 -17.64 -3.59 -18.21
C ALA A 15 -17.72 -4.94 -17.48
N HIS A 16 -17.66 -6.07 -18.19
CA HIS A 16 -17.67 -7.41 -17.59
C HIS A 16 -16.45 -7.67 -16.70
N LYS A 17 -15.25 -7.32 -17.20
CA LYS A 17 -14.01 -7.48 -16.42
C LYS A 17 -14.07 -6.70 -15.10
N PHE A 18 -14.40 -5.43 -15.17
CA PHE A 18 -14.46 -4.58 -13.99
C PHE A 18 -15.63 -4.91 -13.07
N GLN A 19 -16.73 -5.45 -13.59
CA GLN A 19 -17.80 -5.99 -12.75
C GLN A 19 -17.27 -7.10 -11.84
N GLN A 20 -16.45 -8.04 -12.36
CA GLN A 20 -15.84 -9.08 -11.55
C GLN A 20 -14.87 -8.51 -10.51
N VAL A 21 -14.00 -7.57 -10.93
CA VAL A 21 -13.03 -6.92 -10.06
C VAL A 21 -13.72 -6.18 -8.91
N LEU A 22 -14.71 -5.37 -9.21
CA LEU A 22 -15.40 -4.53 -8.23
C LEU A 22 -16.30 -5.34 -7.29
N SER A 23 -16.93 -6.41 -7.80
CA SER A 23 -17.71 -7.34 -6.96
C SER A 23 -16.83 -8.05 -5.92
N ALA A 24 -15.59 -8.39 -6.28
CA ALA A 24 -14.64 -9.03 -5.35
C ALA A 24 -14.12 -8.07 -4.27
N LEU A 25 -14.21 -6.76 -4.49
CA LEU A 25 -13.74 -5.73 -3.54
C LEU A 25 -14.85 -5.20 -2.60
N ASP A 26 -16.07 -5.70 -2.73
CA ASP A 26 -17.23 -5.28 -1.92
C ASP A 26 -17.44 -3.75 -1.89
N VAL A 27 -17.41 -3.11 -3.05
CA VAL A 27 -17.64 -1.68 -3.26
C VAL A 27 -19.03 -1.41 -3.83
N GLU A 28 -19.55 -0.20 -3.65
CA GLU A 28 -20.74 0.28 -4.35
C GLU A 28 -20.35 0.82 -5.72
N VAL A 29 -21.08 0.46 -6.78
CA VAL A 29 -20.75 0.82 -8.15
C VAL A 29 -21.89 1.52 -8.84
N ALA A 30 -21.64 2.72 -9.34
CA ALA A 30 -22.50 3.42 -10.29
C ALA A 30 -21.83 3.36 -11.68
N ALA A 31 -22.49 2.72 -12.64
CA ALA A 31 -21.92 2.52 -13.98
C ALA A 31 -22.68 3.30 -15.05
N GLY A 32 -21.97 3.74 -16.09
CA GLY A 32 -22.59 4.38 -17.24
C GLY A 32 -21.59 4.62 -18.37
N SER A 33 -22.07 5.26 -19.45
CA SER A 33 -21.26 5.63 -20.60
C SER A 33 -20.54 6.97 -20.40
N SER A 34 -19.59 7.28 -21.27
CA SER A 34 -18.88 8.57 -21.29
C SER A 34 -19.84 9.77 -21.40
N LEU A 35 -20.92 9.63 -22.13
CA LEU A 35 -21.96 10.68 -22.25
C LEU A 35 -22.71 10.93 -20.94
N GLN A 36 -22.76 9.95 -20.06
CA GLN A 36 -23.46 10.03 -18.77
C GLN A 36 -22.54 10.47 -17.63
N PHE A 37 -21.25 10.60 -17.85
CA PHE A 37 -20.25 10.81 -16.80
C PHE A 37 -20.58 12.00 -15.90
N LYS A 38 -20.86 13.17 -16.46
CA LYS A 38 -21.26 14.36 -15.69
C LYS A 38 -22.48 14.11 -14.80
N ASN A 39 -23.48 13.40 -15.33
CA ASN A 39 -24.70 13.07 -14.57
C ASN A 39 -24.41 12.07 -13.44
N LEU A 40 -23.48 11.14 -13.64
CA LEU A 40 -23.05 10.20 -12.61
C LEU A 40 -22.37 10.92 -11.44
N LEU A 41 -21.47 11.86 -11.71
CA LEU A 41 -20.85 12.68 -10.66
C LEU A 41 -21.90 13.41 -9.80
N VAL A 42 -22.87 14.04 -10.44
CA VAL A 42 -23.95 14.77 -9.72
C VAL A 42 -24.85 13.85 -8.91
N LYS A 43 -25.17 12.65 -9.43
CA LYS A 43 -26.08 11.70 -8.77
C LYS A 43 -25.43 10.92 -7.62
N HIS A 44 -24.11 10.77 -7.64
CA HIS A 44 -23.37 9.97 -6.67
C HIS A 44 -22.28 10.82 -6.01
N PRO A 45 -22.64 11.87 -5.27
CA PRO A 45 -21.65 12.71 -4.59
C PRO A 45 -20.91 11.89 -3.51
N GLY A 46 -19.62 12.15 -3.34
CA GLY A 46 -18.80 11.45 -2.34
C GLY A 46 -18.28 10.07 -2.78
N TYR A 47 -18.22 9.83 -4.10
CA TYR A 47 -17.49 8.67 -4.63
C TYR A 47 -16.00 8.72 -4.24
N ASP A 48 -15.38 7.55 -4.12
CA ASP A 48 -13.97 7.42 -3.74
C ASP A 48 -13.03 7.27 -4.96
N LEU A 49 -13.56 6.77 -6.08
CA LEU A 49 -12.78 6.48 -7.29
C LEU A 49 -13.66 6.60 -8.54
N VAL A 50 -13.11 7.19 -9.60
CA VAL A 50 -13.62 7.07 -10.95
C VAL A 50 -12.74 6.13 -11.75
N ILE A 51 -13.34 5.13 -12.41
CA ILE A 51 -12.68 4.30 -13.41
C ILE A 51 -13.21 4.75 -14.77
N TYR A 52 -12.32 5.25 -15.63
CA TYR A 52 -12.69 5.92 -16.87
C TYR A 52 -12.02 5.26 -18.08
N GLU A 53 -12.85 4.72 -18.99
CA GLU A 53 -12.37 4.21 -20.26
C GLU A 53 -12.28 5.35 -21.30
N VAL A 54 -11.08 5.63 -21.77
CA VAL A 54 -10.86 6.67 -22.78
C VAL A 54 -11.26 6.15 -24.15
N ARG A 55 -12.01 6.99 -24.92
CA ARG A 55 -12.32 6.79 -26.32
C ARG A 55 -11.85 7.95 -27.17
N GLY A 56 -11.35 7.64 -28.37
CA GLY A 56 -10.89 8.67 -29.32
C GLY A 56 -9.60 9.35 -28.85
N ASP A 57 -9.59 10.68 -28.91
CA ASP A 57 -8.45 11.48 -28.50
C ASP A 57 -8.21 11.39 -27.00
N VAL A 58 -7.04 10.84 -26.65
CA VAL A 58 -6.65 10.57 -25.24
C VAL A 58 -6.45 11.86 -24.48
N ALA A 59 -5.71 12.80 -25.04
CA ALA A 59 -5.36 14.03 -24.37
C ALA A 59 -6.60 14.86 -24.05
N ALA A 60 -7.50 15.01 -25.03
CA ALA A 60 -8.75 15.74 -24.85
C ALA A 60 -9.70 15.04 -23.89
N GLY A 61 -9.86 13.71 -24.00
CA GLY A 61 -10.78 12.94 -23.16
C GLY A 61 -10.35 12.89 -21.70
N VAL A 62 -9.06 12.67 -21.44
CA VAL A 62 -8.50 12.63 -20.09
C VAL A 62 -8.51 14.02 -19.44
N SER A 63 -8.12 15.07 -20.19
CA SER A 63 -8.17 16.45 -19.69
C SER A 63 -9.60 16.89 -19.31
N ALA A 64 -10.58 16.57 -20.14
CA ALA A 64 -11.98 16.90 -19.84
C ALA A 64 -12.49 16.15 -18.60
N ALA A 65 -12.11 14.89 -18.44
CA ALA A 65 -12.46 14.12 -17.24
C ALA A 65 -11.78 14.68 -15.98
N GLU A 66 -10.51 15.06 -16.08
CA GLU A 66 -9.78 15.70 -14.98
C GLU A 66 -10.43 17.03 -14.56
N ASP A 67 -10.81 17.87 -15.52
CA ASP A 67 -11.51 19.14 -15.22
C ASP A 67 -12.81 18.93 -14.46
N MET A 68 -13.58 17.89 -14.82
CA MET A 68 -14.82 17.56 -14.11
C MET A 68 -14.56 17.11 -12.68
N LEU A 69 -13.52 16.28 -12.44
CA LEU A 69 -13.15 15.81 -11.11
C LEU A 69 -12.63 16.93 -10.22
N VAL A 70 -11.81 17.82 -10.76
CA VAL A 70 -11.30 19.00 -10.05
C VAL A 70 -12.45 19.91 -9.65
N ALA A 71 -13.41 20.15 -10.56
CA ALA A 71 -14.60 20.98 -10.27
C ALA A 71 -15.52 20.36 -9.18
N ASP A 72 -15.57 19.03 -9.11
CA ASP A 72 -16.34 18.30 -8.09
C ASP A 72 -15.63 18.20 -6.73
N GLY A 73 -14.33 18.57 -6.67
CA GLY A 73 -13.51 18.55 -5.45
C GLY A 73 -13.05 17.18 -5.00
N ASN A 74 -13.24 16.15 -5.83
CA ASN A 74 -12.83 14.78 -5.55
C ASN A 74 -11.92 14.26 -6.69
N GLY A 75 -10.70 13.87 -6.35
CA GLY A 75 -9.65 13.70 -7.34
C GLY A 75 -8.95 12.35 -7.34
N THR A 76 -9.68 11.23 -7.50
CA THR A 76 -9.02 9.93 -7.74
C THR A 76 -9.58 9.26 -8.99
N MET A 77 -8.70 8.91 -9.95
CA MET A 77 -9.10 8.30 -11.22
C MET A 77 -8.19 7.16 -11.66
N LEU A 78 -8.76 6.06 -12.12
CA LEU A 78 -8.09 5.01 -12.88
C LEU A 78 -8.47 5.13 -14.35
N VAL A 79 -7.48 5.33 -15.22
CA VAL A 79 -7.69 5.48 -16.66
C VAL A 79 -7.49 4.14 -17.36
N ILE A 80 -8.45 3.72 -18.19
CA ILE A 80 -8.32 2.51 -19.02
C ILE A 80 -7.91 2.93 -20.43
N LEU A 81 -6.74 2.44 -20.89
CA LEU A 81 -6.13 2.78 -22.17
C LEU A 81 -5.95 1.57 -23.07
N SER A 82 -6.00 1.76 -24.39
CA SER A 82 -5.46 0.80 -25.35
C SER A 82 -3.96 1.01 -25.54
N GLU A 83 -3.27 0.06 -26.13
CA GLU A 83 -1.83 0.14 -26.42
C GLU A 83 -1.49 1.34 -27.34
N GLU A 84 -2.34 1.58 -28.35
CA GLU A 84 -2.20 2.70 -29.26
C GLU A 84 -2.35 4.07 -28.57
N GLN A 85 -3.16 4.13 -27.52
CA GLN A 85 -3.43 5.34 -26.76
C GLN A 85 -2.31 5.69 -25.76
N LEU A 86 -1.45 4.73 -25.43
CA LEU A 86 -0.42 4.93 -24.42
C LEU A 86 0.64 5.95 -24.85
N ALA A 87 0.93 6.05 -26.15
CA ALA A 87 1.92 6.98 -26.68
C ALA A 87 1.50 8.45 -26.50
N ASP A 88 0.20 8.72 -26.51
CA ASP A 88 -0.36 10.07 -26.39
C ASP A 88 -0.89 10.35 -24.97
N PHE A 89 -0.76 9.40 -24.06
CA PHE A 89 -1.22 9.56 -22.68
C PHE A 89 -0.25 10.38 -21.84
N VAL A 90 -0.76 11.46 -21.27
CA VAL A 90 -0.03 12.26 -20.27
C VAL A 90 -0.67 12.01 -18.91
N PRO A 91 0.12 11.61 -17.89
CA PRO A 91 -0.39 11.43 -16.53
C PRO A 91 -1.06 12.69 -16.00
N LEU A 92 -2.15 12.50 -15.29
CA LEU A 92 -2.91 13.59 -14.68
C LEU A 92 -2.10 14.26 -13.56
N ALA A 93 -2.12 15.59 -13.51
CA ALA A 93 -1.34 16.35 -12.55
C ALA A 93 -2.18 16.91 -11.38
N ARG A 94 -3.48 17.10 -11.58
CA ARG A 94 -4.37 17.76 -10.61
C ARG A 94 -5.22 16.80 -9.79
N VAL A 95 -5.26 15.53 -10.20
CA VAL A 95 -5.99 14.46 -9.50
C VAL A 95 -5.05 13.28 -9.25
N ARG A 96 -5.30 12.56 -8.18
CA ARG A 96 -4.59 11.30 -7.93
C ARG A 96 -5.02 10.27 -8.97
N SER A 97 -4.07 9.74 -9.73
CA SER A 97 -4.40 8.84 -10.83
C SER A 97 -3.41 7.70 -11.02
N ASP A 98 -3.91 6.67 -11.67
CA ASP A 98 -3.13 5.58 -12.25
C ASP A 98 -3.79 5.18 -13.58
N PHE A 99 -3.13 4.33 -14.36
CA PHE A 99 -3.71 3.80 -15.58
C PHE A 99 -3.59 2.28 -15.66
N VAL A 100 -4.42 1.68 -16.48
CA VAL A 100 -4.40 0.25 -16.75
C VAL A 100 -4.69 0.01 -18.23
N MET A 101 -4.05 -1.01 -18.78
CA MET A 101 -4.28 -1.39 -20.17
C MET A 101 -5.59 -2.17 -20.33
N ARG A 102 -6.28 -1.99 -21.45
CA ARG A 102 -7.51 -2.77 -21.76
C ARG A 102 -7.32 -4.27 -21.70
N ASN A 103 -6.16 -4.76 -22.12
CA ASN A 103 -5.80 -6.17 -22.10
C ASN A 103 -5.23 -6.67 -20.76
N ALA A 104 -5.12 -5.81 -19.75
CA ALA A 104 -4.65 -6.18 -18.43
C ALA A 104 -5.53 -7.28 -17.79
N SER A 105 -4.91 -8.13 -16.99
CA SER A 105 -5.61 -9.20 -16.27
C SER A 105 -6.53 -8.62 -15.17
N ALA A 106 -7.55 -9.40 -14.79
CA ALA A 106 -8.41 -9.01 -13.66
C ALA A 106 -7.62 -8.84 -12.37
N ALA A 107 -6.56 -9.64 -12.17
CA ALA A 107 -5.67 -9.52 -11.01
C ALA A 107 -4.93 -8.17 -11.00
N GLU A 108 -4.36 -7.73 -12.13
CA GLU A 108 -3.73 -6.41 -12.23
C GLU A 108 -4.74 -5.29 -11.98
N CYS A 109 -5.91 -5.35 -12.60
CA CYS A 109 -6.98 -4.37 -12.36
C CYS A 109 -7.36 -4.30 -10.87
N THR A 110 -7.46 -5.45 -10.20
CA THR A 110 -7.78 -5.51 -8.76
C THR A 110 -6.73 -4.79 -7.91
N VAL A 111 -5.44 -5.03 -8.19
CA VAL A 111 -4.33 -4.37 -7.47
C VAL A 111 -4.40 -2.86 -7.65
N ARG A 112 -4.52 -2.35 -8.87
CA ARG A 112 -4.57 -0.91 -9.15
C ARG A 112 -5.79 -0.22 -8.54
N VAL A 113 -6.97 -0.84 -8.65
CA VAL A 113 -8.21 -0.33 -8.01
C VAL A 113 -8.04 -0.26 -6.50
N ARG A 114 -7.45 -1.30 -5.88
CA ARG A 114 -7.20 -1.35 -4.45
C ARG A 114 -6.24 -0.24 -4.00
N GLN A 115 -5.14 -0.01 -4.72
CA GLN A 115 -4.17 1.06 -4.42
C GLN A 115 -4.81 2.46 -4.45
N LEU A 116 -5.77 2.68 -5.34
CA LEU A 116 -6.46 3.97 -5.44
C LEU A 116 -7.54 4.13 -4.38
N LEU A 117 -8.32 3.07 -4.07
CA LEU A 117 -9.39 3.11 -3.07
C LEU A 117 -8.88 3.13 -1.63
N TRP A 118 -7.81 2.40 -1.37
CA TRP A 118 -7.21 2.27 -0.03
C TRP A 118 -5.71 2.58 -0.08
N PRO A 119 -5.34 3.87 -0.27
CA PRO A 119 -3.94 4.27 -0.27
C PRO A 119 -3.26 3.92 1.04
N GLY A 120 -2.18 3.18 0.95
CA GLY A 120 -1.45 2.68 2.12
C GLY A 120 -1.93 1.33 2.67
N SER A 121 -3.09 0.79 2.23
CA SER A 121 -3.54 -0.53 2.67
C SER A 121 -2.75 -1.68 2.02
N GLU A 122 -2.12 -1.48 0.87
CA GLU A 122 -1.19 -2.46 0.28
C GLU A 122 0.19 -2.42 0.91
N GLN A 123 0.55 -1.33 1.57
CA GLN A 123 1.71 -1.31 2.45
C GLN A 123 1.51 -2.24 3.65
N THR A 124 0.25 -2.55 4.02
CA THR A 124 -0.04 -3.40 5.18
C THR A 124 0.24 -4.89 4.96
N THR A 125 0.23 -5.44 3.74
CA THR A 125 0.50 -6.88 3.55
C THR A 125 1.91 -7.20 3.05
N ALA A 126 2.53 -6.30 2.25
CA ALA A 126 3.91 -6.46 1.79
C ALA A 126 4.94 -5.70 2.65
N SER A 127 4.48 -4.70 3.41
CA SER A 127 5.32 -3.85 4.26
C SER A 127 5.04 -4.00 5.75
N CYS A 128 4.16 -4.93 6.15
CA CYS A 128 3.93 -5.26 7.56
C CYS A 128 4.37 -6.68 7.88
N VAL A 129 5.06 -6.83 8.98
CA VAL A 129 5.34 -8.13 9.60
C VAL A 129 4.44 -8.26 10.81
N THR A 130 3.58 -9.27 10.81
CA THR A 130 2.70 -9.57 11.95
C THR A 130 3.20 -10.82 12.66
N VAL A 131 3.38 -10.72 13.96
CA VAL A 131 3.77 -11.82 14.85
C VAL A 131 2.87 -11.74 16.10
N ASP A 132 2.00 -12.71 16.27
CA ASP A 132 0.97 -12.72 17.32
C ASP A 132 0.18 -11.39 17.35
N ALA A 133 0.21 -10.66 18.46
CA ALA A 133 -0.45 -9.38 18.64
C ALA A 133 0.36 -8.18 18.10
N MET A 134 1.60 -8.39 17.62
CA MET A 134 2.48 -7.33 17.15
C MET A 134 2.42 -7.15 15.64
N THR A 135 2.29 -5.91 15.18
CA THR A 135 2.41 -5.52 13.78
C THR A 135 3.54 -4.51 13.61
N ILE A 136 4.53 -4.83 12.78
CA ILE A 136 5.64 -3.95 12.40
C ILE A 136 5.36 -3.38 11.02
N ASN A 137 5.17 -2.08 10.90
CA ASN A 137 5.03 -1.40 9.62
C ASN A 137 6.40 -0.92 9.12
N LEU A 138 6.90 -1.58 8.07
CA LEU A 138 8.21 -1.31 7.49
C LEU A 138 8.25 -0.01 6.67
N ALA A 139 7.10 0.51 6.25
CA ALA A 139 7.00 1.74 5.46
C ALA A 139 6.93 2.99 6.34
N THR A 140 6.22 2.90 7.48
CA THR A 140 6.04 4.03 8.39
C THR A 140 6.99 4.02 9.59
N TYR A 141 7.79 2.94 9.73
CA TYR A 141 8.70 2.73 10.87
C TYR A 141 7.98 2.66 12.22
N GLN A 142 6.74 2.15 12.23
CA GLN A 142 5.91 2.04 13.42
C GLN A 142 5.73 0.58 13.83
N VAL A 143 5.55 0.37 15.12
CA VAL A 143 5.20 -0.93 15.70
C VAL A 143 3.98 -0.75 16.58
N GLU A 144 3.03 -1.66 16.48
CA GLU A 144 1.83 -1.72 17.30
C GLU A 144 1.74 -3.09 17.97
N VAL A 145 1.23 -3.12 19.18
CA VAL A 145 0.91 -4.36 19.93
C VAL A 145 -0.54 -4.25 20.40
N ASP A 146 -1.39 -5.21 20.03
CA ASP A 146 -2.84 -5.17 20.26
C ASP A 146 -3.53 -3.90 19.70
N GLY A 147 -2.98 -3.33 18.62
CA GLY A 147 -3.47 -2.10 18.00
C GLY A 147 -3.02 -0.80 18.69
N GLU A 148 -2.23 -0.90 19.78
CA GLU A 148 -1.67 0.26 20.48
C GLU A 148 -0.22 0.51 20.02
N PRO A 149 0.16 1.78 19.74
CA PRO A 149 1.51 2.11 19.31
C PRO A 149 2.55 1.77 20.37
N LEU A 150 3.63 1.07 19.93
CA LEU A 150 4.78 0.79 20.78
C LEU A 150 5.87 1.85 20.57
N ASP A 151 6.20 2.61 21.59
CA ASP A 151 7.22 3.66 21.52
C ASP A 151 8.64 3.05 21.47
N LEU A 152 9.21 2.99 20.26
CA LEU A 152 10.58 2.56 19.99
C LEU A 152 11.41 3.70 19.44
N THR A 153 12.67 3.77 19.87
CA THR A 153 13.64 4.61 19.16
C THR A 153 13.93 4.02 17.79
N TYR A 154 14.43 4.82 16.85
CA TYR A 154 14.76 4.36 15.50
C TYR A 154 15.66 3.11 15.50
N LEU A 155 16.69 3.06 16.35
CA LEU A 155 17.61 1.90 16.42
C LEU A 155 16.95 0.66 17.06
N GLU A 156 16.05 0.84 18.01
CA GLU A 156 15.25 -0.27 18.56
C GLU A 156 14.31 -0.82 17.51
N TYR A 157 13.61 0.07 16.79
CA TYR A 157 12.76 -0.31 15.65
C TYR A 157 13.58 -1.06 14.59
N ALA A 158 14.69 -0.48 14.13
CA ALA A 158 15.50 -1.06 13.05
C ALA A 158 16.06 -2.45 13.42
N LEU A 159 16.47 -2.65 14.67
CA LEU A 159 16.94 -3.95 15.16
C LEU A 159 15.80 -4.97 15.22
N LEU A 160 14.63 -4.58 15.75
CA LEU A 160 13.45 -5.44 15.83
C LEU A 160 12.96 -5.82 14.43
N ALA A 161 12.77 -4.85 13.55
CA ALA A 161 12.31 -5.06 12.19
C ALA A 161 13.27 -5.95 11.39
N PHE A 162 14.59 -5.74 11.52
CA PHE A 162 15.58 -6.58 10.87
C PHE A 162 15.49 -8.05 11.32
N LEU A 163 15.37 -8.30 12.62
CA LEU A 163 15.28 -9.66 13.15
C LEU A 163 13.93 -10.31 12.80
N ALA A 164 12.81 -9.60 12.93
CA ALA A 164 11.47 -10.12 12.65
C ALA A 164 11.23 -10.40 11.15
N THR A 165 11.94 -9.71 10.26
CA THR A 165 11.90 -10.00 8.82
C THR A 165 12.79 -11.18 8.41
N HIS A 166 13.59 -11.73 9.33
CA HIS A 166 14.47 -12.87 9.09
C HIS A 166 14.31 -13.96 10.17
N PRO A 167 13.08 -14.48 10.35
CA PRO A 167 12.80 -15.43 11.42
C PRO A 167 13.62 -16.71 11.28
N GLY A 168 13.94 -17.35 12.41
CA GLY A 168 14.69 -18.60 12.47
C GLY A 168 16.18 -18.48 12.14
N ARG A 169 16.68 -17.28 11.82
CA ARG A 169 18.08 -17.06 11.47
C ARG A 169 18.85 -16.35 12.58
N THR A 170 19.93 -16.99 13.05
CA THR A 170 20.81 -16.39 14.05
C THR A 170 21.80 -15.39 13.41
N TYR A 171 21.86 -14.20 13.98
CA TYR A 171 22.83 -13.16 13.61
C TYR A 171 23.80 -12.88 14.75
N SER A 172 25.09 -12.80 14.42
CA SER A 172 26.09 -12.40 15.40
C SER A 172 25.91 -10.92 15.77
N ARG A 173 26.44 -10.53 16.95
CA ARG A 173 26.40 -9.13 17.41
C ARG A 173 27.05 -8.19 16.41
N ASP A 174 28.17 -8.59 15.83
CA ASP A 174 28.88 -7.77 14.83
C ASP A 174 28.12 -7.68 13.51
N ALA A 175 27.40 -8.74 13.11
CA ALA A 175 26.51 -8.69 11.95
C ALA A 175 25.35 -7.73 12.18
N LEU A 176 24.67 -7.81 13.33
CA LEU A 176 23.59 -6.91 13.70
C LEU A 176 24.07 -5.45 13.79
N LEU A 177 25.25 -5.24 14.37
CA LEU A 177 25.84 -3.91 14.44
C LEU A 177 26.02 -3.30 13.04
N ARG A 178 26.59 -4.05 12.10
CA ARG A 178 26.78 -3.58 10.72
C ARG A 178 25.46 -3.31 9.98
N HIS A 179 24.48 -4.17 10.17
CA HIS A 179 23.17 -4.02 9.48
C HIS A 179 22.34 -2.86 10.00
N VAL A 180 22.38 -2.61 11.31
CA VAL A 180 21.47 -1.65 11.96
C VAL A 180 22.14 -0.30 12.21
N TRP A 181 23.42 -0.29 12.58
CA TRP A 181 24.18 0.94 12.86
C TRP A 181 25.06 1.41 11.71
N GLY A 182 25.31 0.51 10.73
CA GLY A 182 26.17 0.81 9.58
C GLY A 182 27.64 0.48 9.80
N PHE A 183 28.41 0.52 8.70
CA PHE A 183 29.83 0.16 8.71
C PHE A 183 30.73 1.18 9.43
N ASP A 184 30.29 2.43 9.52
CA ASP A 184 31.05 3.54 10.11
C ASP A 184 30.79 3.71 11.62
N TYR A 185 30.09 2.77 12.24
CA TYR A 185 29.83 2.84 13.68
C TYR A 185 31.03 2.32 14.48
N TYR A 186 31.65 3.20 15.24
CA TYR A 186 32.84 2.91 16.06
C TYR A 186 32.55 2.37 17.48
N GLY A 187 31.28 2.16 17.82
CA GLY A 187 30.91 1.59 19.11
C GLY A 187 31.06 0.06 19.17
N GLY A 188 31.20 -0.47 20.37
CA GLY A 188 31.33 -1.92 20.58
C GLY A 188 30.01 -2.68 20.37
N SER A 189 30.11 -3.97 20.04
CA SER A 189 28.95 -4.85 19.78
C SER A 189 28.05 -5.07 21.01
N ARG A 190 28.48 -4.68 22.21
CA ARG A 190 27.63 -4.63 23.42
C ARG A 190 26.46 -3.65 23.30
N THR A 191 26.53 -2.68 22.40
CA THR A 191 25.39 -1.80 22.08
C THR A 191 24.17 -2.62 21.65
N VAL A 192 24.35 -3.70 20.90
CA VAL A 192 23.27 -4.60 20.50
C VAL A 192 22.58 -5.22 21.72
N ASP A 193 23.35 -5.68 22.71
CA ASP A 193 22.81 -6.28 23.94
C ASP A 193 21.92 -5.28 24.73
N VAL A 194 22.33 -4.00 24.74
CA VAL A 194 21.55 -2.94 25.40
C VAL A 194 20.21 -2.71 24.69
N HIS A 195 20.23 -2.67 23.36
CA HIS A 195 19.00 -2.46 22.58
C HIS A 195 18.08 -3.68 22.65
N VAL A 196 18.60 -4.90 22.56
CA VAL A 196 17.82 -6.13 22.79
C VAL A 196 17.13 -6.13 24.14
N ARG A 197 17.85 -5.73 25.21
CA ARG A 197 17.25 -5.63 26.54
C ARG A 197 16.09 -4.61 26.59
N ARG A 198 16.27 -3.44 25.94
CA ARG A 198 15.24 -2.40 25.89
C ARG A 198 14.02 -2.86 25.08
N ILE A 199 14.25 -3.48 23.93
CA ILE A 199 13.19 -4.03 23.09
C ILE A 199 12.37 -5.07 23.89
N ARG A 200 13.02 -6.03 24.52
CA ARG A 200 12.34 -7.05 25.37
C ARG A 200 11.51 -6.41 26.47
N ALA A 201 12.02 -5.37 27.11
CA ALA A 201 11.30 -4.67 28.19
C ALA A 201 10.04 -3.97 27.65
N LYS A 202 10.07 -3.47 26.41
CA LYS A 202 8.95 -2.78 25.76
C LYS A 202 7.93 -3.76 25.17
N LEU A 203 8.37 -4.87 24.59
CA LEU A 203 7.49 -5.92 24.02
C LEU A 203 6.66 -6.66 25.05
N GLY A 204 7.10 -6.68 26.30
CA GLY A 204 6.47 -7.49 27.34
C GLY A 204 6.85 -8.98 27.27
N PRO A 205 6.41 -9.78 28.26
CA PRO A 205 6.91 -11.16 28.47
C PRO A 205 6.55 -12.12 27.33
N GLU A 206 5.40 -11.96 26.70
CA GLU A 206 4.92 -12.85 25.63
C GLU A 206 5.69 -12.65 24.34
N LEU A 207 5.71 -11.45 23.79
CA LEU A 207 6.41 -11.15 22.53
C LEU A 207 7.93 -11.19 22.68
N ALA A 208 8.47 -10.88 23.87
CA ALA A 208 9.90 -10.93 24.12
C ALA A 208 10.50 -12.35 23.98
N GLN A 209 9.69 -13.41 24.04
CA GLN A 209 10.13 -14.79 23.86
C GLN A 209 10.59 -15.06 22.43
N HIS A 210 10.00 -14.38 21.44
CA HIS A 210 10.44 -14.49 20.05
C HIS A 210 11.86 -14.00 19.81
N LEU A 211 12.32 -13.02 20.60
CA LEU A 211 13.67 -12.50 20.52
C LEU A 211 14.63 -13.31 21.39
N GLU A 212 15.19 -14.37 20.81
CA GLU A 212 16.04 -15.31 21.53
C GLU A 212 17.52 -14.91 21.56
N THR A 213 18.21 -15.34 22.63
CA THR A 213 19.66 -15.21 22.77
C THR A 213 20.35 -16.53 22.47
N VAL A 214 21.15 -16.58 21.43
CA VAL A 214 22.05 -17.69 21.16
C VAL A 214 23.38 -17.42 21.85
N ARG A 215 23.62 -18.16 22.98
CA ARG A 215 24.79 -17.93 23.84
C ARG A 215 26.11 -18.05 23.04
N GLY A 216 26.99 -17.08 23.22
CA GLY A 216 28.27 -17.01 22.52
C GLY A 216 28.20 -16.58 21.05
N VAL A 217 27.01 -16.45 20.45
CA VAL A 217 26.80 -16.08 19.03
C VAL A 217 26.13 -14.71 18.91
N GLY A 218 24.86 -14.62 19.28
CA GLY A 218 24.09 -13.39 19.05
C GLY A 218 22.61 -13.60 19.32
N TYR A 219 21.76 -13.18 18.37
CA TYR A 219 20.32 -13.14 18.52
C TYR A 219 19.60 -13.69 17.29
N LEU A 220 18.41 -14.22 17.51
CA LEU A 220 17.46 -14.59 16.45
C LEU A 220 16.04 -14.18 16.86
N TRP A 221 15.15 -14.14 15.89
CA TRP A 221 13.71 -14.04 16.05
C TRP A 221 13.07 -15.37 15.65
N ASN A 222 12.20 -15.91 16.53
CA ASN A 222 11.47 -17.16 16.31
C ASN A 222 10.01 -16.88 15.97
#